data_7bda42b792dac8e231f160cf3db66030
#
_entry.id   7bda42b792dac8e231f160cf3db66030
#
_cell.length_a   1.000
_cell.length_b   1.000
_cell.length_c   1.000
_cell.angle_alpha   90.00
_cell.angle_beta   90.00
_cell.angle_gamma   90.00
#
_symmetry.space_group_name_H-M   'P 1'
#
loop_
_entity.id
_entity.type
_entity.pdbx_description
1 polymer ?
#
loop_
_entity_poly.entity_id
_entity_poly.type
_entity_poly.pdbx_seq_one_letter_code
_entity_poly.pdbx_strand_id
1 'polypeptide(L)'
;KCFGMSVIACDPYVSREVMQRAGVKKATIGEVFKKADVVSVHVLLTNKTQGLVKRSHFKLMKPTAYFINTARGELVDEKALLEALRKKWIAGAALDVLSGEDPKGGHIKRSPLVEYAKRRNNLFIVPHLGGASFDAMARTEEFIAGKVVREIKKLRN
;
A
#
# COMPACT_ATOMS: atom_id res chain seq x y z
N LYS A 1 -8.93 8.09 11.98
CA LYS A 1 -9.51 8.92 13.06
C LYS A 1 -10.20 8.07 14.10
N CYS A 2 -10.95 7.04 13.71
CA CYS A 2 -11.63 6.14 14.66
C CYS A 2 -10.67 5.49 15.67
N PHE A 3 -9.40 5.34 15.32
CA PHE A 3 -8.34 4.82 16.20
C PHE A 3 -7.51 5.91 16.88
N GLY A 4 -7.97 7.18 16.90
CA GLY A 4 -7.23 8.30 17.50
C GLY A 4 -5.99 8.75 16.74
N MET A 5 -5.77 8.24 15.51
CA MET A 5 -4.58 8.59 14.70
C MET A 5 -4.74 9.93 13.97
N SER A 6 -3.64 10.71 13.92
CA SER A 6 -3.49 11.83 13.02
C SER A 6 -3.08 11.34 11.62
N VAL A 7 -3.75 11.84 10.57
CA VAL A 7 -3.49 11.40 9.20
C VAL A 7 -2.82 12.52 8.40
N ILE A 8 -1.70 12.19 7.77
CA ILE A 8 -1.03 13.01 6.75
C ILE A 8 -1.00 12.23 5.44
N ALA A 9 -1.17 12.91 4.30
CA ALA A 9 -1.16 12.24 3.00
C ALA A 9 -0.42 13.03 1.93
N CYS A 10 0.19 12.31 1.01
CA CYS A 10 0.77 12.82 -0.22
C CYS A 10 -0.05 12.31 -1.40
N ASP A 11 -0.75 13.20 -2.10
CA ASP A 11 -1.40 12.94 -3.37
C ASP A 11 -1.28 14.21 -4.23
N PRO A 12 -0.65 14.14 -5.41
CA PRO A 12 -0.48 15.30 -6.29
C PRO A 12 -1.80 15.78 -6.91
N TYR A 13 -2.80 14.91 -7.02
CA TYR A 13 -4.07 15.17 -7.71
C TYR A 13 -5.17 15.67 -6.78
N VAL A 14 -5.01 15.54 -5.47
CA VAL A 14 -5.99 15.97 -4.46
C VAL A 14 -5.56 17.30 -3.86
N SER A 15 -6.45 18.31 -3.88
CA SER A 15 -6.14 19.62 -3.34
C SER A 15 -6.03 19.60 -1.80
N ARG A 16 -5.39 20.63 -1.25
CA ARG A 16 -5.24 20.78 0.21
C ARG A 16 -6.60 20.91 0.90
N GLU A 17 -7.52 21.63 0.28
CA GLU A 17 -8.87 21.89 0.80
C GLU A 17 -9.70 20.61 0.88
N VAL A 18 -9.59 19.74 -0.12
CA VAL A 18 -10.26 18.42 -0.14
C VAL A 18 -9.71 17.54 0.97
N MET A 19 -8.39 17.45 1.10
CA MET A 19 -7.76 16.70 2.20
C MET A 19 -8.15 17.23 3.57
N GLN A 20 -8.15 18.55 3.74
CA GLN A 20 -8.49 19.20 5.01
C GLN A 20 -9.95 18.95 5.42
N ARG A 21 -10.90 18.99 4.48
CA ARG A 21 -12.32 18.60 4.75
C ARG A 21 -12.44 17.15 5.23
N ALA A 22 -11.59 16.26 4.71
CA ALA A 22 -11.50 14.89 5.22
C ALA A 22 -10.71 14.80 6.55
N GLY A 23 -10.19 15.93 7.07
CA GLY A 23 -9.36 16.01 8.27
C GLY A 23 -7.98 15.37 8.08
N VAL A 24 -7.46 15.39 6.86
CA VAL A 24 -6.14 14.91 6.49
C VAL A 24 -5.24 16.10 6.19
N LYS A 25 -4.01 16.08 6.70
CA LYS A 25 -3.02 17.11 6.39
C LYS A 25 -2.27 16.75 5.11
N LYS A 26 -2.32 17.61 4.10
CA LYS A 26 -1.50 17.43 2.88
C LYS A 26 -0.02 17.61 3.21
N ALA A 27 0.82 16.70 2.73
CA ALA A 27 2.27 16.67 2.92
C ALA A 27 2.98 16.23 1.64
N THR A 28 4.28 16.44 1.57
CA THR A 28 5.14 15.84 0.54
C THR A 28 5.41 14.39 0.87
N ILE A 29 5.84 13.59 -0.12
CA ILE A 29 6.20 12.18 0.10
C ILE A 29 7.31 12.06 1.15
N GLY A 30 8.34 12.91 1.09
CA GLY A 30 9.43 12.92 2.08
C GLY A 30 8.94 13.25 3.49
N GLU A 31 7.98 14.16 3.63
CA GLU A 31 7.39 14.47 4.94
C GLU A 31 6.57 13.30 5.49
N VAL A 32 5.81 12.59 4.62
CA VAL A 32 5.08 11.39 5.04
C VAL A 32 6.06 10.37 5.61
N PHE A 33 7.10 10.02 4.87
CA PHE A 33 8.09 9.04 5.33
C PHE A 33 8.83 9.49 6.59
N LYS A 34 9.14 10.79 6.73
CA LYS A 34 9.87 11.31 7.90
C LYS A 34 9.03 11.39 9.17
N LYS A 35 7.73 11.71 9.05
CA LYS A 35 6.88 12.06 10.22
C LYS A 35 5.99 10.92 10.69
N ALA A 36 5.60 10.00 9.79
CA ALA A 36 4.63 8.97 10.10
C ALA A 36 5.20 7.87 11.02
N ASP A 37 4.34 7.32 11.87
CA ASP A 37 4.61 6.10 12.63
C ASP A 37 4.17 4.86 11.83
N VAL A 38 3.22 5.03 10.91
CA VAL A 38 2.80 4.01 9.94
C VAL A 38 2.69 4.66 8.58
N VAL A 39 3.43 4.15 7.59
CA VAL A 39 3.33 4.55 6.19
C VAL A 39 2.58 3.48 5.42
N SER A 40 1.48 3.84 4.76
CA SER A 40 0.68 2.93 3.93
C SER A 40 0.60 3.43 2.49
N VAL A 41 0.83 2.53 1.52
CA VAL A 41 0.83 2.84 0.08
C VAL A 41 -0.52 2.48 -0.52
N HIS A 42 -1.15 3.44 -1.23
CA HIS A 42 -2.45 3.29 -1.92
C HIS A 42 -2.40 3.86 -3.34
N VAL A 43 -1.23 3.87 -3.94
CA VAL A 43 -0.98 4.48 -5.26
C VAL A 43 -1.27 3.48 -6.37
N LEU A 44 -1.88 3.94 -7.47
CA LEU A 44 -2.05 3.13 -8.69
C LEU A 44 -0.69 2.87 -9.35
N LEU A 45 -0.45 1.62 -9.75
CA LEU A 45 0.75 1.27 -10.52
C LEU A 45 0.64 1.80 -11.95
N THR A 46 1.61 2.58 -12.35
CA THR A 46 1.81 3.13 -13.70
C THR A 46 3.30 3.19 -13.99
N ASN A 47 3.69 3.48 -15.23
CA ASN A 47 5.11 3.69 -15.57
C ASN A 47 5.76 4.83 -14.76
N LYS A 48 4.96 5.81 -14.28
CA LYS A 48 5.45 6.93 -13.45
C LYS A 48 5.57 6.59 -11.97
N THR A 49 4.83 5.61 -11.49
CA THR A 49 4.77 5.24 -10.07
C THR A 49 5.52 3.94 -9.76
N GLN A 50 5.96 3.21 -10.77
CA GLN A 50 6.84 2.06 -10.60
C GLN A 50 8.12 2.47 -9.87
N GLY A 51 8.48 1.75 -8.80
CA GLY A 51 9.62 2.07 -7.96
C GLY A 51 9.51 3.41 -7.23
N LEU A 52 8.29 3.88 -6.95
CA LEU A 52 8.02 5.13 -6.24
C LEU A 52 8.69 5.15 -4.86
N VAL A 53 8.58 4.05 -4.12
CA VAL A 53 9.19 3.92 -2.78
C VAL A 53 10.59 3.36 -2.93
N LYS A 54 11.57 4.23 -2.67
CA LYS A 54 13.00 3.96 -2.86
C LYS A 54 13.72 3.83 -1.52
N ARG A 55 14.96 3.38 -1.58
CA ARG A 55 15.88 3.28 -0.43
C ARG A 55 15.97 4.58 0.39
N SER A 56 15.98 5.73 -0.29
CA SER A 56 16.01 7.05 0.38
C SER A 56 14.78 7.28 1.26
N HIS A 57 13.61 6.81 0.87
CA HIS A 57 12.39 6.94 1.65
C HIS A 57 12.45 6.11 2.94
N PHE A 58 12.92 4.86 2.88
CA PHE A 58 13.09 4.04 4.08
C PHE A 58 14.09 4.63 5.07
N LYS A 59 15.15 5.29 4.58
CA LYS A 59 16.12 6.00 5.43
C LYS A 59 15.54 7.22 6.16
N LEU A 60 14.45 7.80 5.66
CA LEU A 60 13.76 8.92 6.32
C LEU A 60 12.84 8.45 7.43
N MET A 61 12.42 7.18 7.43
CA MET A 61 11.48 6.67 8.42
C MET A 61 12.08 6.63 9.82
N LYS A 62 11.20 6.71 10.80
CA LYS A 62 11.58 6.49 12.20
C LYS A 62 11.96 5.01 12.42
N PRO A 63 12.94 4.70 13.25
CA PRO A 63 13.27 3.30 13.59
C PRO A 63 12.11 2.53 14.24
N THR A 64 11.13 3.24 14.79
CA THR A 64 9.91 2.68 15.37
C THR A 64 8.74 2.56 14.40
N ALA A 65 8.89 3.07 13.16
CA ALA A 65 7.80 3.12 12.20
C ALA A 65 7.59 1.78 11.47
N TYR A 66 6.37 1.58 11.00
CA TYR A 66 5.95 0.43 10.19
C TYR A 66 5.62 0.85 8.76
N PHE A 67 5.92 -0.02 7.80
CA PHE A 67 5.61 0.16 6.39
C PHE A 67 4.56 -0.84 5.93
N ILE A 68 3.52 -0.39 5.23
CA ILE A 68 2.41 -1.23 4.74
C ILE A 68 2.26 -1.04 3.23
N ASN A 69 2.17 -2.15 2.48
CA ASN A 69 1.82 -2.12 1.07
C ASN A 69 0.72 -3.14 0.76
N THR A 70 -0.46 -2.62 0.44
CA THR A 70 -1.63 -3.37 -0.03
C THR A 70 -2.04 -2.93 -1.44
N ALA A 71 -1.19 -2.17 -2.14
CA ALA A 71 -1.47 -1.67 -3.48
C ALA A 71 -0.88 -2.58 -4.56
N ARG A 72 0.42 -2.44 -4.85
CA ARG A 72 1.16 -3.29 -5.82
C ARG A 72 2.62 -3.39 -5.40
N GLY A 73 3.22 -4.56 -5.59
CA GLY A 73 4.62 -4.82 -5.22
C GLY A 73 5.61 -3.93 -5.96
N GLU A 74 5.36 -3.70 -7.26
CA GLU A 74 6.21 -2.92 -8.14
C GLU A 74 6.33 -1.43 -7.76
N LEU A 75 5.48 -0.94 -6.88
CA LEU A 75 5.60 0.43 -6.34
C LEU A 75 6.80 0.59 -5.41
N VAL A 76 7.38 -0.52 -4.93
CA VAL A 76 8.38 -0.55 -3.87
C VAL A 76 9.66 -1.21 -4.36
N ASP A 77 10.80 -0.60 -4.08
CA ASP A 77 12.09 -1.27 -4.16
C ASP A 77 12.21 -2.31 -3.03
N GLU A 78 11.88 -3.56 -3.34
CA GLU A 78 11.88 -4.66 -2.38
C GLU A 78 13.27 -4.96 -1.81
N LYS A 79 14.34 -4.71 -2.59
CA LYS A 79 15.72 -4.85 -2.10
C LYS A 79 16.01 -3.81 -1.02
N ALA A 80 15.56 -2.58 -1.24
CA ALA A 80 15.68 -1.51 -0.27
C ALA A 80 14.83 -1.75 0.99
N LEU A 81 13.62 -2.30 0.84
CA LEU A 81 12.78 -2.70 1.97
C LEU A 81 13.47 -3.79 2.81
N LEU A 82 14.00 -4.82 2.15
CA LEU A 82 14.72 -5.89 2.84
C LEU A 82 15.96 -5.35 3.59
N GLU A 83 16.69 -4.42 2.98
CA GLU A 83 17.82 -3.74 3.64
C GLU A 83 17.35 -2.94 4.86
N ALA A 84 16.24 -2.20 4.74
CA ALA A 84 15.69 -1.40 5.83
C ALA A 84 15.29 -2.25 7.03
N LEU A 85 14.68 -3.41 6.80
CA LEU A 85 14.31 -4.38 7.84
C LEU A 85 15.54 -4.99 8.51
N ARG A 86 16.53 -5.41 7.71
CA ARG A 86 17.79 -6.01 8.21
C ARG A 86 18.60 -5.03 9.05
N LYS A 87 18.67 -3.78 8.59
CA LYS A 87 19.44 -2.71 9.27
C LYS A 87 18.62 -1.97 10.34
N LYS A 88 17.39 -2.40 10.60
CA LYS A 88 16.48 -1.79 11.59
C LYS A 88 16.28 -0.28 11.35
N TRP A 89 16.22 0.15 10.09
CA TRP A 89 15.81 1.52 9.76
C TRP A 89 14.33 1.75 10.05
N ILE A 90 13.54 0.66 10.03
CA ILE A 90 12.13 0.61 10.40
C ILE A 90 11.88 -0.54 11.35
N ALA A 91 10.83 -0.46 12.15
CA ALA A 91 10.47 -1.52 13.11
C ALA A 91 9.97 -2.78 12.39
N GLY A 92 9.18 -2.61 11.33
CA GLY A 92 8.62 -3.75 10.59
C GLY A 92 7.88 -3.34 9.34
N ALA A 93 7.38 -4.34 8.60
CA ALA A 93 6.53 -4.13 7.45
C ALA A 93 5.42 -5.19 7.35
N ALA A 94 4.32 -4.82 6.66
CA ALA A 94 3.24 -5.74 6.27
C ALA A 94 2.95 -5.57 4.78
N LEU A 95 2.91 -6.69 4.05
CA LEU A 95 2.73 -6.72 2.60
C LEU A 95 1.59 -7.68 2.25
N ASP A 96 0.63 -7.19 1.47
CA ASP A 96 -0.38 -8.03 0.81
C ASP A 96 0.02 -8.36 -0.64
N VAL A 97 1.06 -7.69 -1.15
CA VAL A 97 1.51 -7.76 -2.53
C VAL A 97 3.03 -7.83 -2.62
N LEU A 98 3.54 -8.56 -3.60
CA LEU A 98 4.97 -8.62 -3.95
C LEU A 98 5.17 -8.28 -5.43
N SER A 99 6.37 -7.84 -5.78
CA SER A 99 6.72 -7.54 -7.16
C SER A 99 6.77 -8.82 -8.00
N GLY A 100 6.18 -8.79 -9.21
CA GLY A 100 6.19 -9.91 -10.12
C GLY A 100 5.33 -11.09 -9.67
N GLU A 101 4.22 -10.84 -8.95
CA GLU A 101 3.25 -11.87 -8.61
C GLU A 101 2.77 -12.60 -9.87
N ASP A 102 2.96 -13.93 -9.86
CA ASP A 102 2.47 -14.83 -10.90
C ASP A 102 1.31 -15.65 -10.34
N PRO A 103 0.16 -15.75 -11.05
CA PRO A 103 -0.96 -16.60 -10.64
C PRO A 103 -0.58 -18.05 -10.36
N LYS A 104 0.51 -18.53 -10.95
CA LYS A 104 1.07 -19.88 -10.70
C LYS A 104 1.94 -19.96 -9.44
N GLY A 105 2.19 -18.85 -8.73
CA GLY A 105 2.90 -18.77 -7.46
C GLY A 105 4.40 -19.12 -7.51
N GLY A 106 4.97 -19.30 -8.70
CA GLY A 106 6.38 -19.70 -8.87
C GLY A 106 7.39 -18.66 -8.39
N HIS A 107 7.06 -17.40 -8.56
CA HIS A 107 7.92 -16.28 -8.19
C HIS A 107 7.99 -16.05 -6.67
N ILE A 108 6.86 -16.17 -5.99
CA ILE A 108 6.74 -15.93 -4.54
C ILE A 108 7.67 -16.87 -3.74
N LYS A 109 7.79 -18.13 -4.16
CA LYS A 109 8.63 -19.12 -3.48
C LYS A 109 10.13 -18.77 -3.44
N ARG A 110 10.60 -17.91 -4.35
CA ARG A 110 12.00 -17.48 -4.46
C ARG A 110 12.23 -16.05 -3.98
N SER A 111 11.21 -15.35 -3.51
CA SER A 111 11.36 -13.97 -3.05
C SER A 111 12.25 -13.90 -1.79
N PRO A 112 13.31 -13.05 -1.80
CA PRO A 112 14.13 -12.83 -0.63
C PRO A 112 13.36 -12.27 0.58
N LEU A 113 12.24 -11.55 0.35
CA LEU A 113 11.36 -11.08 1.42
C LEU A 113 10.61 -12.23 2.08
N VAL A 114 10.13 -13.20 1.29
CA VAL A 114 9.46 -14.41 1.83
C VAL A 114 10.45 -15.22 2.66
N GLU A 115 11.67 -15.44 2.17
CA GLU A 115 12.70 -16.14 2.94
C GLU A 115 13.10 -15.40 4.22
N TYR A 116 13.08 -14.08 4.19
CA TYR A 116 13.31 -13.26 5.38
C TYR A 116 12.15 -13.40 6.38
N ALA A 117 10.90 -13.32 5.92
CA ALA A 117 9.72 -13.41 6.78
C ALA A 117 9.61 -14.75 7.51
N LYS A 118 10.04 -15.86 6.90
CA LYS A 118 10.08 -17.19 7.56
C LYS A 118 11.00 -17.23 8.79
N ARG A 119 11.94 -16.31 8.91
CA ARG A 119 12.98 -16.31 9.95
C ARG A 119 12.92 -15.10 10.89
N ARG A 120 12.01 -14.16 10.64
CA ARG A 120 11.95 -12.87 11.35
C ARG A 120 10.50 -12.43 11.57
N ASN A 121 10.24 -11.82 12.72
CA ASN A 121 8.89 -11.42 13.15
C ASN A 121 8.53 -9.98 12.74
N ASN A 122 9.46 -9.25 12.10
CA ASN A 122 9.25 -7.87 11.72
C ASN A 122 8.84 -7.68 10.24
N LEU A 123 8.51 -8.78 9.55
CA LEU A 123 7.89 -8.75 8.23
C LEU A 123 6.72 -9.74 8.21
N PHE A 124 5.54 -9.22 7.91
CA PHE A 124 4.32 -9.99 7.72
C PHE A 124 3.93 -9.96 6.23
N ILE A 125 3.65 -11.11 5.63
CA ILE A 125 3.23 -11.23 4.23
C ILE A 125 1.98 -12.09 4.18
N VAL A 126 0.95 -11.60 3.49
CA VAL A 126 -0.27 -12.35 3.16
C VAL A 126 -0.39 -12.53 1.64
N PRO A 127 -1.08 -13.56 1.15
CA PRO A 127 -1.08 -13.93 -0.27
C PRO A 127 -2.15 -13.15 -1.07
N HIS A 128 -2.05 -11.82 -1.13
CA HIS A 128 -2.92 -10.92 -1.90
C HIS A 128 -4.41 -11.08 -1.55
N LEU A 129 -4.72 -11.04 -0.25
CA LEU A 129 -6.06 -11.30 0.26
C LEU A 129 -6.96 -10.08 0.32
N GLY A 130 -6.43 -8.85 0.18
CA GLY A 130 -7.14 -7.61 0.46
C GLY A 130 -8.41 -7.36 -0.34
N GLY A 131 -8.59 -7.99 -1.49
CA GLY A 131 -9.81 -7.93 -2.30
C GLY A 131 -10.33 -9.30 -2.74
N ALA A 132 -9.70 -10.39 -2.33
CA ALA A 132 -9.92 -11.74 -2.85
C ALA A 132 -10.73 -12.64 -1.90
N SER A 133 -11.35 -12.12 -0.86
CA SER A 133 -12.32 -12.90 -0.08
C SER A 133 -13.65 -13.03 -0.83
N PHE A 134 -14.34 -14.16 -0.67
CA PHE A 134 -15.65 -14.39 -1.29
C PHE A 134 -16.62 -13.22 -1.03
N ASP A 135 -16.69 -12.74 0.20
CA ASP A 135 -17.58 -11.65 0.57
C ASP A 135 -17.18 -10.31 -0.08
N ALA A 136 -15.89 -10.01 -0.17
CA ALA A 136 -15.41 -8.78 -0.80
C ALA A 136 -15.68 -8.79 -2.30
N MET A 137 -15.47 -9.92 -2.97
CA MET A 137 -15.76 -10.09 -4.40
C MET A 137 -17.25 -9.96 -4.67
N ALA A 138 -18.11 -10.67 -3.94
CA ALA A 138 -19.56 -10.62 -4.10
C ALA A 138 -20.09 -9.19 -3.92
N ARG A 139 -19.68 -8.47 -2.87
CA ARG A 139 -20.08 -7.06 -2.63
C ARG A 139 -19.59 -6.13 -3.73
N THR A 140 -18.40 -6.36 -4.27
CA THR A 140 -17.86 -5.54 -5.36
C THR A 140 -18.68 -5.76 -6.64
N GLU A 141 -18.99 -7.01 -6.97
CA GLU A 141 -19.80 -7.38 -8.13
C GLU A 141 -21.22 -6.81 -8.03
N GLU A 142 -21.89 -6.96 -6.89
CA GLU A 142 -23.22 -6.36 -6.63
C GLU A 142 -23.20 -4.83 -6.77
N PHE A 143 -22.17 -4.17 -6.20
CA PHE A 143 -22.03 -2.72 -6.31
C PHE A 143 -21.84 -2.27 -7.76
N ILE A 144 -20.98 -2.94 -8.53
CA ILE A 144 -20.72 -2.62 -9.94
C ILE A 144 -21.98 -2.90 -10.77
N ALA A 145 -22.63 -4.05 -10.62
CA ALA A 145 -23.86 -4.39 -11.32
C ALA A 145 -24.97 -3.35 -11.04
N GLY A 146 -25.17 -2.98 -9.79
CA GLY A 146 -26.13 -1.94 -9.40
C GLY A 146 -25.80 -0.56 -9.99
N LYS A 147 -24.52 -0.23 -10.14
CA LYS A 147 -24.08 1.01 -10.78
C LYS A 147 -24.36 1.00 -12.29
N VAL A 148 -24.05 -0.09 -12.97
CA VAL A 148 -24.33 -0.27 -14.41
C VAL A 148 -25.84 -0.17 -14.70
N VAL A 149 -26.67 -0.87 -13.92
CA VAL A 149 -28.14 -0.80 -14.06
C VAL A 149 -28.67 0.64 -13.90
N ARG A 150 -28.14 1.41 -12.95
CA ARG A 150 -28.52 2.81 -12.77
C ARG A 150 -28.14 3.68 -13.97
N GLU A 151 -26.95 3.49 -14.53
CA GLU A 151 -26.55 4.26 -15.72
C GLU A 151 -27.35 3.90 -16.97
N ILE A 152 -27.64 2.60 -17.20
CA ILE A 152 -28.48 2.16 -18.32
C ILE A 152 -29.90 2.77 -18.20
N LYS A 153 -30.47 2.83 -17.00
CA LYS A 153 -31.80 3.47 -16.79
C LYS A 153 -31.80 4.95 -17.14
N LYS A 154 -30.71 5.69 -16.86
CA LYS A 154 -30.58 7.11 -17.23
C LYS A 154 -30.49 7.34 -18.75
N LEU A 155 -29.92 6.38 -19.50
CA LEU A 155 -29.81 6.47 -20.95
C LEU A 155 -31.13 6.15 -21.70
N ARG A 156 -32.11 5.55 -21.01
CA ARG A 156 -33.42 5.18 -21.57
C ARG A 156 -34.53 6.20 -21.30
N ASN A 157 -34.24 7.19 -20.46
CA ASN A 157 -35.09 8.35 -20.18
C ASN A 157 -34.53 9.61 -20.83
#